data_1e27fa56aae5a9c717fca54704759452
#
_entry.id   1e27fa56aae5a9c717fca54704759452
#
_cell.length_a   1.000
_cell.length_b   1.000
_cell.length_c   1.000
_cell.angle_alpha   90.00
_cell.angle_beta   90.00
_cell.angle_gamma   90.00
#
_symmetry.space_group_name_H-M   'P 1'
#
loop_
_entity.id
_entity.type
_entity.pdbx_description
1 polymer ?
#
loop_
_entity_poly.entity_id
_entity_poly.type
_entity_poly.pdbx_seq_one_letter_code
_entity_poly.pdbx_strand_id
1 'polypeptide(L)'
;GGGGFDFASSAFQDIVEDFFGGDSSFFGGGGNRRRKSNNRGSDLRYDITVSLEEAYNGKKFKVKIPTQVQCEICSGSGASKGSQPITCQSCGGRGQIRSQQGFFSIQQTCPTCQGTGSTISDPCNPCRGSGRTQKTKSLMVKIPKGVDDGSRIRLSGEGEAGANGGQQGDLYIFVNVNEHSIFAREDENLFAEVPISMIDAAIGGSIDVPIIDGGKARLKIPQ
;
A
#
# COMPACT_ATOMS: atom_id res chain seq x y z
N GLY A 1 -56.05 8.60 37.36
CA GLY A 1 -55.53 7.59 36.48
C GLY A 1 -54.30 8.11 35.73
N GLY A 2 -53.12 8.09 36.38
CA GLY A 2 -51.89 8.42 35.71
C GLY A 2 -51.04 7.15 35.72
N GLY A 3 -50.51 6.78 34.58
CA GLY A 3 -49.61 5.69 34.48
C GLY A 3 -49.24 5.43 33.00
N GLY A 4 -48.06 5.82 32.58
CA GLY A 4 -47.64 5.41 31.25
C GLY A 4 -46.55 6.27 30.59
N PHE A 5 -45.54 6.79 31.31
CA PHE A 5 -44.42 7.44 30.70
C PHE A 5 -43.04 7.10 31.27
N ASP A 6 -42.97 6.16 32.25
CA ASP A 6 -41.69 5.84 32.87
C ASP A 6 -40.85 4.76 32.17
N PHE A 7 -41.39 4.04 31.18
CA PHE A 7 -40.66 2.96 30.53
C PHE A 7 -39.77 3.43 29.35
N ALA A 8 -40.04 4.63 28.81
CA ALA A 8 -39.22 5.15 27.71
C ALA A 8 -37.96 5.89 28.16
N SER A 9 -37.90 6.32 29.43
CA SER A 9 -36.73 7.06 29.95
C SER A 9 -35.57 6.18 30.35
N SER A 10 -35.83 4.97 30.84
CA SER A 10 -34.75 4.04 31.23
C SER A 10 -34.01 3.43 30.07
N ALA A 11 -34.74 3.07 28.97
CA ALA A 11 -34.12 2.53 27.77
C ALA A 11 -33.29 3.57 27.00
N PHE A 12 -33.66 4.85 27.13
CA PHE A 12 -32.89 5.94 26.51
C PHE A 12 -31.64 6.29 27.35
N GLN A 13 -31.68 6.10 28.67
CA GLN A 13 -30.58 6.36 29.57
C GLN A 13 -29.46 5.32 29.40
N ASP A 14 -29.83 4.03 29.25
CA ASP A 14 -28.86 2.95 28.99
C ASP A 14 -28.16 3.11 27.63
N ILE A 15 -28.85 3.59 26.59
CA ILE A 15 -28.26 3.85 25.28
C ILE A 15 -27.34 5.08 25.28
N VAL A 16 -27.66 6.08 26.11
CA VAL A 16 -26.84 7.28 26.25
C VAL A 16 -25.59 7.01 27.10
N GLU A 17 -25.68 6.16 28.15
CA GLU A 17 -24.50 5.77 28.92
C GLU A 17 -23.55 4.87 28.13
N ASP A 18 -24.04 3.96 27.31
CA ASP A 18 -23.21 3.10 26.46
C ASP A 18 -22.55 3.91 25.30
N PHE A 19 -23.20 4.98 24.85
CA PHE A 19 -22.66 5.86 23.80
C PHE A 19 -21.75 6.99 24.34
N PHE A 20 -21.95 7.43 25.58
CA PHE A 20 -21.17 8.49 26.24
C PHE A 20 -20.26 7.99 27.37
N GLY A 21 -20.44 6.76 27.87
CA GLY A 21 -19.70 6.19 29.00
C GLY A 21 -18.37 5.53 28.70
N GLY A 22 -18.02 5.40 27.42
CA GLY A 22 -16.76 4.81 26.98
C GLY A 22 -15.79 5.82 26.39
N ASP A 23 -14.99 6.42 27.20
CA ASP A 23 -13.85 7.29 26.89
C ASP A 23 -14.08 8.80 27.10
N SER A 24 -13.91 9.22 28.33
CA SER A 24 -13.85 10.62 28.75
C SER A 24 -12.70 11.46 28.18
N SER A 25 -12.14 11.05 27.03
CA SER A 25 -11.12 11.80 26.28
C SER A 25 -11.70 12.78 25.26
N PHE A 26 -13.05 12.83 25.10
CA PHE A 26 -13.65 13.65 24.03
C PHE A 26 -13.95 15.09 24.43
N PHE A 27 -13.92 15.44 25.74
CA PHE A 27 -14.31 16.77 26.22
C PHE A 27 -13.22 17.61 26.88
N GLY A 28 -11.95 17.25 26.72
CA GLY A 28 -10.86 18.00 27.34
C GLY A 28 -9.67 18.19 26.42
N GLY A 29 -9.55 19.36 25.82
CA GLY A 29 -8.30 19.78 25.21
C GLY A 29 -8.43 20.32 23.78
N GLY A 30 -8.77 21.60 23.65
CA GLY A 30 -8.63 22.39 22.43
C GLY A 30 -7.19 22.50 21.96
N GLY A 31 -6.60 21.41 21.55
CA GLY A 31 -5.40 21.37 20.74
C GLY A 31 -5.80 21.46 19.29
N ASN A 32 -5.59 22.61 18.67
CA ASN A 32 -5.77 22.88 17.24
C ASN A 32 -4.77 22.01 16.44
N ARG A 33 -4.94 20.67 16.48
CA ARG A 33 -4.23 19.75 15.57
C ARG A 33 -4.74 20.11 14.18
N ARG A 34 -4.04 21.03 13.52
CA ARG A 34 -4.13 21.25 12.08
C ARG A 34 -4.10 19.85 11.46
N ARG A 35 -5.24 19.36 11.00
CA ARG A 35 -5.29 18.18 10.14
C ARG A 35 -4.42 18.54 8.95
N LYS A 36 -3.16 18.11 9.02
CA LYS A 36 -2.22 18.21 7.91
C LYS A 36 -2.94 17.51 6.77
N SER A 37 -3.31 18.25 5.73
CA SER A 37 -3.80 17.66 4.49
C SER A 37 -2.84 16.54 4.15
N ASN A 38 -3.37 15.31 4.03
CA ASN A 38 -2.54 14.13 3.82
C ASN A 38 -2.09 14.15 2.35
N ASN A 39 -1.14 15.03 2.04
CA ASN A 39 -0.57 15.21 0.70
C ASN A 39 0.40 14.09 0.33
N ARG A 40 0.41 13.00 1.09
CA ARG A 40 1.23 11.83 0.79
C ARG A 40 0.76 11.20 -0.52
N GLY A 41 1.70 10.77 -1.35
CA GLY A 41 1.43 10.02 -2.56
C GLY A 41 0.86 8.63 -2.24
N SER A 42 0.18 8.06 -3.23
CA SER A 42 -0.39 6.73 -3.12
C SER A 42 0.71 5.67 -3.08
N ASP A 43 0.46 4.62 -2.32
CA ASP A 43 1.30 3.43 -2.36
C ASP A 43 1.00 2.65 -3.66
N LEU A 44 2.03 2.06 -4.25
CA LEU A 44 1.92 1.25 -5.46
C LEU A 44 2.06 -0.22 -5.13
N ARG A 45 1.34 -1.04 -5.90
CA ARG A 45 1.44 -2.49 -5.87
C ARG A 45 2.01 -2.99 -7.20
N TYR A 46 2.92 -3.94 -7.11
CA TYR A 46 3.48 -4.62 -8.26
C TYR A 46 3.62 -6.12 -7.95
N ASP A 47 3.07 -6.97 -8.81
CA ASP A 47 3.13 -8.41 -8.64
C ASP A 47 4.26 -8.97 -9.54
N ILE A 48 5.13 -9.80 -8.97
CA ILE A 48 6.23 -10.48 -9.68
C ILE A 48 6.01 -11.97 -9.57
N THR A 49 6.11 -12.65 -10.69
CA THR A 49 6.09 -14.11 -10.72
C THR A 49 7.51 -14.63 -10.91
N VAL A 50 7.90 -15.59 -10.08
CA VAL A 50 9.21 -16.25 -10.09
C VAL A 50 9.06 -17.77 -10.20
N SER A 51 10.06 -18.44 -10.76
CA SER A 51 10.12 -19.90 -10.70
C SER A 51 10.60 -20.38 -9.33
N LEU A 52 10.41 -21.67 -9.04
CA LEU A 52 10.86 -22.26 -7.76
C LEU A 52 12.38 -22.19 -7.60
N GLU A 53 13.14 -22.35 -8.68
CA GLU A 53 14.60 -22.23 -8.69
C GLU A 53 15.05 -20.78 -8.46
N GLU A 54 14.33 -19.82 -9.02
CA GLU A 54 14.58 -18.39 -8.80
C GLU A 54 14.28 -17.99 -7.36
N ALA A 55 13.21 -18.56 -6.77
CA ALA A 55 12.89 -18.37 -5.36
C ALA A 55 13.95 -18.98 -4.45
N TYR A 56 14.46 -20.17 -4.80
CA TYR A 56 15.54 -20.86 -4.07
C TYR A 56 16.85 -20.05 -4.12
N ASN A 57 17.31 -19.68 -5.32
CA ASN A 57 18.59 -19.01 -5.52
C ASN A 57 18.56 -17.51 -5.20
N GLY A 58 17.38 -16.92 -5.18
CA GLY A 58 17.20 -15.47 -5.16
C GLY A 58 17.58 -14.83 -6.50
N LYS A 59 16.92 -13.76 -6.85
CA LYS A 59 17.14 -13.08 -8.14
C LYS A 59 17.01 -11.57 -8.03
N LYS A 60 17.73 -10.86 -8.91
CA LYS A 60 17.56 -9.43 -9.10
C LYS A 60 16.67 -9.20 -10.32
N PHE A 61 15.59 -8.50 -10.14
CA PHE A 61 14.66 -8.13 -11.21
C PHE A 61 14.74 -6.63 -11.49
N LYS A 62 14.68 -6.29 -12.76
CA LYS A 62 14.50 -4.91 -13.19
C LYS A 62 13.02 -4.70 -13.51
N VAL A 63 12.33 -3.98 -12.64
CA VAL A 63 10.92 -3.64 -12.82
C VAL A 63 10.78 -2.24 -13.39
N LYS A 64 9.82 -2.06 -14.30
CA LYS A 64 9.46 -0.77 -14.89
C LYS A 64 8.04 -0.43 -14.44
N ILE A 65 7.90 0.66 -13.70
CA ILE A 65 6.64 1.05 -13.09
C ILE A 65 6.26 2.44 -13.58
N PRO A 66 5.11 2.59 -14.25
CA PRO A 66 4.56 3.91 -14.52
C PRO A 66 4.10 4.53 -13.20
N THR A 67 4.65 5.65 -12.83
CA THR A 67 4.34 6.33 -11.57
C THR A 67 4.30 7.83 -11.75
N GLN A 68 3.61 8.52 -10.85
CA GLN A 68 3.67 9.96 -10.77
C GLN A 68 4.91 10.37 -9.96
N VAL A 69 5.78 11.15 -10.60
CA VAL A 69 6.96 11.72 -9.97
C VAL A 69 6.77 13.22 -9.76
N GLN A 70 7.50 13.78 -8.81
CA GLN A 70 7.52 15.20 -8.59
C GLN A 70 7.97 15.94 -9.87
N CYS A 71 7.26 16.99 -10.23
CA CYS A 71 7.60 17.78 -11.41
C CYS A 71 8.94 18.49 -11.19
N GLU A 72 9.91 18.21 -12.05
CA GLU A 72 11.27 18.78 -11.96
C GLU A 72 11.30 20.30 -12.14
N ILE A 73 10.36 20.86 -12.91
CA ILE A 73 10.35 22.29 -13.23
C ILE A 73 9.87 23.14 -12.07
N CYS A 74 8.81 22.70 -11.38
CA CYS A 74 8.24 23.42 -10.25
C CYS A 74 8.56 22.76 -8.89
N SER A 75 9.36 21.70 -8.86
CA SER A 75 9.73 20.97 -7.65
C SER A 75 8.50 20.65 -6.76
N GLY A 76 7.40 20.27 -7.41
CA GLY A 76 6.17 19.85 -6.73
C GLY A 76 5.23 20.97 -6.31
N SER A 77 5.59 22.25 -6.47
CA SER A 77 4.72 23.39 -6.08
C SER A 77 3.49 23.56 -6.98
N GLY A 78 3.54 23.05 -8.20
CA GLY A 78 2.51 23.28 -9.22
C GLY A 78 2.52 24.67 -9.85
N ALA A 79 3.30 25.61 -9.34
CA ALA A 79 3.39 26.97 -9.85
C ALA A 79 4.52 27.12 -10.87
N SER A 80 4.38 28.04 -11.80
CA SER A 80 5.43 28.40 -12.75
C SER A 80 6.65 28.98 -12.02
N LYS A 81 7.83 28.96 -12.69
CA LYS A 81 9.04 29.59 -12.14
C LYS A 81 8.79 31.06 -11.83
N GLY A 82 9.09 31.45 -10.59
CA GLY A 82 8.88 32.83 -10.11
C GLY A 82 7.51 33.09 -9.46
N SER A 83 6.57 32.16 -9.60
CA SER A 83 5.28 32.21 -8.92
C SER A 83 5.25 31.23 -7.76
N GLN A 84 4.46 31.51 -6.74
CA GLN A 84 4.27 30.64 -5.58
C GLN A 84 2.77 30.42 -5.33
N PRO A 85 2.40 29.24 -4.79
CA PRO A 85 1.04 29.03 -4.33
C PRO A 85 0.68 30.05 -3.23
N ILE A 86 -0.45 30.75 -3.38
CA ILE A 86 -0.96 31.69 -2.41
C ILE A 86 -2.05 31.04 -1.56
N THR A 87 -2.15 31.44 -0.30
CA THR A 87 -3.20 30.94 0.59
C THR A 87 -4.58 31.27 0.03
N CYS A 88 -5.46 30.28 -0.05
CA CYS A 88 -6.81 30.47 -0.54
C CYS A 88 -7.59 31.41 0.39
N GLN A 89 -8.02 32.54 -0.14
CA GLN A 89 -8.74 33.58 0.64
C GLN A 89 -10.11 33.06 1.11
N SER A 90 -10.81 32.27 0.30
CA SER A 90 -12.16 31.75 0.61
C SER A 90 -12.21 30.86 1.85
N CYS A 91 -11.16 30.08 2.12
CA CYS A 91 -11.10 29.19 3.28
C CYS A 91 -9.99 29.52 4.28
N GLY A 92 -9.20 30.57 4.03
CA GLY A 92 -8.07 30.95 4.88
C GLY A 92 -7.01 29.85 5.02
N GLY A 93 -6.78 29.07 3.95
CA GLY A 93 -5.82 27.95 3.94
C GLY A 93 -6.34 26.63 4.51
N ARG A 94 -7.58 26.58 4.97
CA ARG A 94 -8.15 25.40 5.63
C ARG A 94 -8.58 24.28 4.65
N GLY A 95 -8.74 24.59 3.37
CA GLY A 95 -9.25 23.66 2.36
C GLY A 95 -10.73 23.35 2.47
N GLN A 96 -11.39 23.76 3.55
CA GLN A 96 -12.80 23.52 3.85
C GLN A 96 -13.48 24.80 4.31
N ILE A 97 -14.74 24.95 3.99
CA ILE A 97 -15.61 26.01 4.46
C ILE A 97 -16.70 25.41 5.35
N ARG A 98 -17.06 26.14 6.40
CA ARG A 98 -18.21 25.78 7.25
C ARG A 98 -19.40 26.59 6.80
N SER A 99 -20.47 25.92 6.48
CA SER A 99 -21.78 26.49 6.25
C SER A 99 -22.69 26.13 7.42
N GLN A 100 -23.29 27.13 8.04
CA GLN A 100 -24.23 26.93 9.14
C GLN A 100 -25.66 27.05 8.58
N GLN A 101 -26.40 25.98 8.64
CA GLN A 101 -27.81 25.95 8.28
C GLN A 101 -28.62 25.61 9.55
N GLY A 102 -29.16 26.64 10.20
CA GLY A 102 -29.86 26.50 11.46
C GLY A 102 -28.94 26.00 12.58
N PHE A 103 -29.29 24.90 13.21
CA PHE A 103 -28.52 24.29 14.29
C PHE A 103 -27.40 23.34 13.81
N PHE A 104 -27.31 23.07 12.50
CA PHE A 104 -26.33 22.16 11.94
C PHE A 104 -25.19 22.94 11.30
N SER A 105 -23.96 22.51 11.60
CA SER A 105 -22.73 23.00 10.95
C SER A 105 -22.24 21.96 9.97
N ILE A 106 -22.33 22.27 8.68
CA ILE A 106 -21.87 21.39 7.60
C ILE A 106 -20.48 21.86 7.14
N GLN A 107 -19.53 20.94 7.12
CA GLN A 107 -18.22 21.19 6.51
C GLN A 107 -18.24 20.74 5.05
N GLN A 108 -17.90 21.65 4.14
CA GLN A 108 -17.78 21.36 2.71
C GLN A 108 -16.36 21.64 2.24
N THR A 109 -15.91 20.87 1.25
CA THR A 109 -14.65 21.16 0.55
C THR A 109 -14.75 22.54 -0.08
N CYS A 110 -13.71 23.35 0.11
CA CYS A 110 -13.70 24.71 -0.46
C CYS A 110 -13.76 24.64 -1.99
N PRO A 111 -14.76 25.22 -2.64
CA PRO A 111 -14.91 25.15 -4.10
C PRO A 111 -13.78 25.88 -4.85
N THR A 112 -13.19 26.91 -4.24
CA THR A 112 -12.12 27.70 -4.85
C THR A 112 -10.81 26.96 -4.95
N CYS A 113 -10.39 26.27 -3.90
CA CYS A 113 -9.11 25.55 -3.85
C CYS A 113 -9.27 24.01 -3.90
N GLN A 114 -10.50 23.51 -3.99
CA GLN A 114 -10.81 22.08 -4.06
C GLN A 114 -10.13 21.24 -2.96
N GLY A 115 -10.01 21.81 -1.76
CA GLY A 115 -9.43 21.12 -0.61
C GLY A 115 -7.93 21.35 -0.39
N THR A 116 -7.21 21.93 -1.34
CA THR A 116 -5.75 22.14 -1.24
C THR A 116 -5.36 23.23 -0.23
N GLY A 117 -6.23 24.17 0.07
CA GLY A 117 -5.95 25.30 0.95
C GLY A 117 -5.16 26.42 0.29
N SER A 118 -4.66 26.23 -0.93
CA SER A 118 -3.90 27.20 -1.71
C SER A 118 -4.44 27.32 -3.12
N THR A 119 -4.18 28.44 -3.77
CA THR A 119 -4.50 28.69 -5.18
C THR A 119 -3.23 29.07 -5.92
N ILE A 120 -3.14 28.69 -7.19
CA ILE A 120 -2.00 28.96 -8.06
C ILE A 120 -2.49 29.91 -9.15
N SER A 121 -1.92 31.13 -9.22
CA SER A 121 -2.26 32.10 -10.26
C SER A 121 -1.69 31.68 -11.62
N ASP A 122 -0.41 31.25 -11.63
CA ASP A 122 0.29 30.84 -12.84
C ASP A 122 0.67 29.36 -12.74
N PRO A 123 -0.14 28.45 -13.30
CA PRO A 123 0.15 27.02 -13.21
C PRO A 123 1.38 26.64 -14.05
N CYS A 124 2.18 25.73 -13.53
CA CYS A 124 3.33 25.17 -14.20
C CYS A 124 2.86 24.38 -15.43
N ASN A 125 3.34 24.74 -16.64
CA ASN A 125 2.91 24.14 -17.89
C ASN A 125 3.05 22.63 -17.97
N PRO A 126 4.20 21.99 -17.62
CA PRO A 126 4.35 20.54 -17.75
C PRO A 126 3.43 19.73 -16.84
N CYS A 127 3.16 20.20 -15.63
CA CYS A 127 2.31 19.49 -14.68
C CYS A 127 0.89 20.08 -14.57
N ARG A 128 0.61 21.18 -15.28
CA ARG A 128 -0.70 21.87 -15.27
C ARG A 128 -1.23 22.16 -13.85
N GLY A 129 -0.34 22.58 -12.96
CA GLY A 129 -0.70 22.90 -11.58
C GLY A 129 -0.71 21.72 -10.61
N SER A 130 -0.59 20.46 -11.08
CA SER A 130 -0.65 19.29 -10.20
C SER A 130 0.61 19.07 -9.36
N GLY A 131 1.73 19.68 -9.72
CA GLY A 131 3.04 19.46 -9.10
C GLY A 131 3.66 18.09 -9.43
N ARG A 132 2.99 17.26 -10.24
CA ARG A 132 3.40 15.88 -10.57
C ARG A 132 3.37 15.62 -12.07
N THR A 133 4.25 14.75 -12.52
CA THR A 133 4.30 14.30 -13.93
C THR A 133 4.39 12.78 -13.99
N GLN A 134 3.79 12.18 -14.99
CA GLN A 134 3.87 10.74 -15.17
C GLN A 134 5.22 10.37 -15.79
N LYS A 135 5.95 9.45 -15.17
CA LYS A 135 7.20 8.89 -15.68
C LYS A 135 7.26 7.38 -15.40
N THR A 136 7.97 6.65 -16.25
CA THR A 136 8.27 5.25 -15.98
C THR A 136 9.60 5.17 -15.24
N LYS A 137 9.55 4.74 -13.97
CA LYS A 137 10.74 4.42 -13.16
C LYS A 137 11.22 3.01 -13.43
N SER A 138 12.52 2.82 -13.53
CA SER A 138 13.16 1.50 -13.58
C SER A 138 13.87 1.26 -12.26
N LEU A 139 13.43 0.25 -11.52
CA LEU A 139 13.98 -0.11 -10.21
C LEU A 139 14.59 -1.50 -10.25
N MET A 140 15.72 -1.69 -9.57
CA MET A 140 16.32 -3.01 -9.34
C MET A 140 15.84 -3.55 -8.02
N VAL A 141 15.09 -4.63 -8.07
CA VAL A 141 14.53 -5.30 -6.88
C VAL A 141 15.31 -6.58 -6.65
N LYS A 142 15.81 -6.77 -5.43
CA LYS A 142 16.48 -8.00 -5.01
C LYS A 142 15.47 -8.86 -4.25
N ILE A 143 15.16 -10.03 -4.81
CA ILE A 143 14.40 -11.08 -4.14
C ILE A 143 15.40 -11.91 -3.33
N PRO A 144 15.19 -12.07 -2.00
CA PRO A 144 16.06 -12.90 -1.18
C PRO A 144 15.94 -14.37 -1.55
N LYS A 145 16.94 -15.16 -1.16
CA LYS A 145 16.89 -16.63 -1.29
C LYS A 145 15.85 -17.19 -0.33
N GLY A 146 15.14 -18.23 -0.76
CA GLY A 146 14.15 -18.92 0.05
C GLY A 146 12.85 -18.14 0.22
N VAL A 147 12.56 -17.18 -0.67
CA VAL A 147 11.31 -16.39 -0.61
C VAL A 147 10.09 -17.32 -0.74
N ASP A 148 9.08 -17.07 0.09
CA ASP A 148 7.82 -17.81 0.06
C ASP A 148 6.82 -17.16 -0.90
N ASP A 149 5.88 -17.99 -1.37
CA ASP A 149 4.74 -17.50 -2.13
C ASP A 149 3.93 -16.49 -1.30
N GLY A 150 3.43 -15.44 -1.94
CA GLY A 150 2.73 -14.35 -1.27
C GLY A 150 3.62 -13.40 -0.45
N SER A 151 4.93 -13.59 -0.44
CA SER A 151 5.87 -12.71 0.26
C SER A 151 5.79 -11.29 -0.25
N ARG A 152 5.88 -10.31 0.65
CA ARG A 152 5.75 -8.89 0.36
C ARG A 152 7.04 -8.13 0.67
N ILE A 153 7.58 -7.47 -0.36
CA ILE A 153 8.77 -6.62 -0.26
C ILE A 153 8.32 -5.16 -0.34
N ARG A 154 8.65 -4.35 0.67
CA ARG A 154 8.36 -2.93 0.70
C ARG A 154 9.59 -2.13 0.30
N LEU A 155 9.44 -1.25 -0.66
CA LEU A 155 10.42 -0.25 -1.05
C LEU A 155 9.89 1.14 -0.65
N SER A 156 10.45 1.67 0.43
CA SER A 156 10.01 2.95 1.00
C SER A 156 10.32 4.12 0.05
N GLY A 157 9.34 5.00 -0.17
CA GLY A 157 9.49 6.18 -1.00
C GLY A 157 9.52 5.91 -2.52
N GLU A 158 9.20 4.68 -2.98
CA GLU A 158 9.16 4.34 -4.41
C GLU A 158 7.72 4.29 -4.97
N GLY A 159 6.75 4.75 -4.20
CA GLY A 159 5.37 4.96 -4.63
C GLY A 159 5.19 6.23 -5.44
N GLU A 160 3.95 6.71 -5.54
CA GLU A 160 3.65 7.97 -6.22
C GLU A 160 4.13 9.18 -5.42
N ALA A 161 4.47 10.24 -6.13
CA ALA A 161 4.78 11.53 -5.52
C ALA A 161 3.53 12.11 -4.83
N GLY A 162 3.72 12.68 -3.66
CA GLY A 162 2.67 13.42 -2.96
C GLY A 162 2.27 14.69 -3.70
N ALA A 163 1.04 15.13 -3.48
CA ALA A 163 0.55 16.39 -4.02
C ALA A 163 1.26 17.57 -3.36
N ASN A 164 1.47 18.66 -4.10
CA ASN A 164 2.04 19.91 -3.59
C ASN A 164 3.34 19.73 -2.79
N GLY A 165 4.25 18.88 -3.28
CA GLY A 165 5.51 18.58 -2.59
C GLY A 165 5.36 17.68 -1.36
N GLY A 166 4.24 16.99 -1.22
CA GLY A 166 4.00 16.02 -0.16
C GLY A 166 4.93 14.81 -0.23
N GLN A 167 4.98 14.04 0.84
CA GLN A 167 5.80 12.85 0.96
C GLN A 167 5.39 11.80 -0.08
N GLN A 168 6.35 11.07 -0.64
CA GLN A 168 6.08 9.95 -1.54
C GLN A 168 5.43 8.79 -0.80
N GLY A 169 4.64 7.99 -1.53
CA GLY A 169 4.16 6.69 -1.09
C GLY A 169 5.24 5.62 -1.16
N ASP A 170 4.87 4.40 -0.87
CA ASP A 170 5.75 3.24 -0.91
C ASP A 170 5.36 2.31 -2.06
N LEU A 171 6.30 1.49 -2.50
CA LEU A 171 6.04 0.42 -3.46
C LEU A 171 6.03 -0.92 -2.73
N TYR A 172 4.96 -1.66 -2.89
CA TYR A 172 4.82 -3.03 -2.40
C TYR A 172 4.92 -4.00 -3.57
N ILE A 173 5.88 -4.90 -3.48
CA ILE A 173 6.08 -5.96 -4.45
C ILE A 173 5.61 -7.25 -3.82
N PHE A 174 4.68 -7.92 -4.48
CA PHE A 174 4.18 -9.24 -4.10
C PHE A 174 4.88 -10.27 -4.97
N VAL A 175 5.45 -11.27 -4.34
CA VAL A 175 6.15 -12.36 -5.00
C VAL A 175 5.20 -13.54 -5.10
N ASN A 176 4.92 -14.00 -6.32
CA ASN A 176 4.17 -15.21 -6.58
C ASN A 176 5.15 -16.26 -7.10
N VAL A 177 5.17 -17.43 -6.49
CA VAL A 177 6.02 -18.54 -6.92
C VAL A 177 5.19 -19.48 -7.79
N ASN A 178 5.65 -19.71 -9.03
CA ASN A 178 4.98 -20.65 -9.91
C ASN A 178 5.08 -22.08 -9.37
N GLU A 179 4.02 -22.84 -9.60
CA GLU A 179 4.05 -24.29 -9.40
C GLU A 179 5.15 -24.91 -10.27
N HIS A 180 5.86 -25.88 -9.71
CA HIS A 180 6.91 -26.59 -10.42
C HIS A 180 6.42 -27.95 -10.88
N SER A 181 6.89 -28.41 -12.05
CA SER A 181 6.42 -29.65 -12.68
C SER A 181 6.82 -30.94 -11.92
N ILE A 182 7.87 -30.87 -11.12
CA ILE A 182 8.44 -32.06 -10.42
C ILE A 182 8.33 -31.88 -8.91
N PHE A 183 8.53 -30.67 -8.40
CA PHE A 183 8.61 -30.38 -6.98
C PHE A 183 7.33 -29.73 -6.48
N ALA A 184 6.77 -30.27 -5.41
CA ALA A 184 5.80 -29.58 -4.56
C ALA A 184 6.54 -28.98 -3.36
N ARG A 185 6.29 -27.69 -3.07
CA ARG A 185 6.89 -27.02 -1.93
C ARG A 185 5.87 -26.92 -0.80
N GLU A 186 6.28 -27.35 0.38
CA GLU A 186 5.56 -27.12 1.63
C GLU A 186 6.54 -26.47 2.62
N ASP A 187 6.35 -25.17 2.90
CA ASP A 187 7.24 -24.36 3.72
C ASP A 187 8.71 -24.41 3.25
N GLU A 188 9.58 -25.03 4.03
CA GLU A 188 11.01 -25.19 3.76
C GLU A 188 11.34 -26.50 3.03
N ASN A 189 10.37 -27.40 2.88
CA ASN A 189 10.57 -28.72 2.30
C ASN A 189 10.14 -28.76 0.84
N LEU A 190 10.87 -29.58 0.07
CA LEU A 190 10.53 -29.91 -1.31
C LEU A 190 10.19 -31.39 -1.40
N PHE A 191 9.05 -31.71 -1.97
CA PHE A 191 8.59 -33.04 -2.23
C PHE A 191 8.63 -33.31 -3.73
N ALA A 192 9.07 -34.52 -4.10
CA ALA A 192 9.06 -34.95 -5.48
C ALA A 192 8.64 -36.43 -5.55
N GLU A 193 7.80 -36.75 -6.51
CA GLU A 193 7.43 -38.11 -6.81
C GLU A 193 8.30 -38.64 -7.93
N VAL A 194 9.07 -39.68 -7.66
CA VAL A 194 9.96 -40.31 -8.64
C VAL A 194 9.53 -41.75 -8.87
N PRO A 195 9.14 -42.12 -10.09
CA PRO A 195 8.77 -43.51 -10.39
C PRO A 195 9.99 -44.42 -10.32
N ILE A 196 9.84 -45.52 -9.63
CA ILE A 196 10.87 -46.57 -9.53
C ILE A 196 10.38 -47.88 -10.16
N SER A 197 11.32 -48.68 -10.67
CA SER A 197 11.04 -50.03 -11.17
C SER A 197 10.64 -50.96 -10.02
N MET A 198 9.67 -51.84 -10.24
CA MET A 198 9.28 -52.86 -9.27
C MET A 198 10.47 -53.78 -8.90
N ILE A 199 11.40 -54.00 -9.86
CA ILE A 199 12.61 -54.77 -9.63
C ILE A 199 13.54 -54.08 -8.65
N ASP A 200 13.78 -52.77 -8.85
CA ASP A 200 14.62 -51.98 -7.97
C ASP A 200 14.02 -51.85 -6.57
N ALA A 201 12.69 -51.80 -6.48
CA ALA A 201 11.98 -51.79 -5.21
C ALA A 201 12.12 -53.12 -4.42
N ALA A 202 12.16 -54.23 -5.14
CA ALA A 202 12.24 -55.59 -4.51
C ALA A 202 13.67 -56.01 -4.15
N ILE A 203 14.66 -55.71 -5.01
CA ILE A 203 16.04 -56.15 -4.85
C ILE A 203 16.91 -55.10 -4.17
N GLY A 204 16.42 -53.89 -4.13
CA GLY A 204 17.19 -52.70 -3.78
C GLY A 204 18.02 -52.19 -4.96
N GLY A 205 18.41 -50.96 -4.92
CA GLY A 205 19.16 -50.33 -6.02
C GLY A 205 19.55 -48.90 -5.72
N SER A 206 19.86 -48.17 -6.76
CA SER A 206 20.07 -46.72 -6.66
C SER A 206 19.37 -46.01 -7.82
N ILE A 207 18.73 -44.89 -7.52
CA ILE A 207 18.09 -44.07 -8.51
C ILE A 207 18.70 -42.66 -8.50
N ASP A 208 18.74 -42.02 -9.65
CA ASP A 208 19.13 -40.65 -9.78
C ASP A 208 17.85 -39.78 -9.72
N VAL A 209 17.75 -38.90 -8.69
CA VAL A 209 16.61 -38.02 -8.50
C VAL A 209 17.02 -36.56 -8.84
N PRO A 210 16.12 -35.78 -9.42
CA PRO A 210 16.38 -34.37 -9.70
C PRO A 210 16.57 -33.60 -8.39
N ILE A 211 17.39 -32.57 -8.42
CA ILE A 211 17.54 -31.60 -7.34
C ILE A 211 17.24 -30.19 -7.87
N ILE A 212 16.85 -29.28 -6.98
CA ILE A 212 16.39 -27.95 -7.34
C ILE A 212 17.43 -27.10 -8.08
N ASP A 213 18.72 -27.39 -7.90
CA ASP A 213 19.83 -26.73 -8.60
C ASP A 213 20.02 -27.20 -10.05
N GLY A 214 19.15 -28.07 -10.56
CA GLY A 214 19.22 -28.63 -11.91
C GLY A 214 20.18 -29.83 -12.03
N GLY A 215 20.75 -30.30 -10.93
CA GLY A 215 21.58 -31.51 -10.88
C GLY A 215 20.77 -32.76 -10.60
N LYS A 216 21.48 -33.86 -10.33
CA LYS A 216 20.91 -35.15 -9.89
C LYS A 216 21.60 -35.63 -8.62
N ALA A 217 20.82 -36.08 -7.67
CA ALA A 217 21.31 -36.77 -6.48
C ALA A 217 21.04 -38.28 -6.62
N ARG A 218 21.98 -39.11 -6.19
CA ARG A 218 21.81 -40.56 -6.19
C ARG A 218 21.29 -41.02 -4.84
N LEU A 219 20.10 -41.59 -4.83
CA LEU A 219 19.48 -42.16 -3.64
C LEU A 219 19.59 -43.69 -3.69
N LYS A 220 19.91 -44.33 -2.55
CA LYS A 220 19.94 -45.79 -2.40
C LYS A 220 18.55 -46.24 -1.93
N ILE A 221 18.01 -47.23 -2.65
CA ILE A 221 16.77 -47.90 -2.28
C ILE A 221 17.16 -49.10 -1.42
N PRO A 222 16.70 -49.20 -0.17
CA PRO A 222 16.95 -50.37 0.66
C PRO A 222 16.13 -51.60 0.12
N GLN A 223 16.61 -52.78 0.45
CA GLN A 223 15.89 -54.04 0.22
C GLN A 223 14.73 -54.16 1.19
#